data_7c90c32d1343a4bf49af0cf79c2b9526
#
_entry.id   7c90c32d1343a4bf49af0cf79c2b9526
#
_cell.length_a   1.000
_cell.length_b   1.000
_cell.length_c   1.000
_cell.angle_alpha   90.00
_cell.angle_beta   90.00
_cell.angle_gamma   90.00
#
_symmetry.space_group_name_H-M   'P 1'
#
loop_
_entity.id
_entity.type
_entity.pdbx_description
1 polymer ?
#
loop_
_entity_poly.entity_id
_entity_poly.type
_entity_poly.pdbx_seq_one_letter_code
_entity_poly.pdbx_strand_id
1 'polypeptide(L)'
;PMFELDKITKKICFSHNPFSMPQGEIKDLNFNKPLEMKAYQYDIVCNGVELSSGAIRNHIPSLMYKLFSIVGYDKSKVEEKFSGMINALSYGAPPHGGIAPGIDRIVMLLANQKNIREITLFPMNQNAQDLMMKAPSKVEDKMLKELGIKIDLKKN
;
A
#
# COMPACT_ATOMS: atom_id res chain seq x y z
N PRO A 1 4.01 -5.88 13.53
CA PRO A 1 4.99 -6.68 12.81
C PRO A 1 5.34 -6.07 11.46
N MET A 2 6.54 -6.40 10.92
CA MET A 2 6.92 -6.01 9.56
C MET A 2 6.40 -7.00 8.53
N PHE A 3 6.38 -8.27 8.89
CA PHE A 3 5.94 -9.37 8.05
C PHE A 3 4.84 -10.19 8.73
N GLU A 4 4.02 -10.84 7.93
CA GLU A 4 3.00 -11.77 8.36
C GLU A 4 2.88 -12.94 7.39
N LEU A 5 2.16 -13.98 7.79
CA LEU A 5 1.80 -15.08 6.90
C LEU A 5 0.48 -14.76 6.21
N ASP A 6 0.50 -14.72 4.89
CA ASP A 6 -0.72 -14.65 4.10
C ASP A 6 -1.63 -15.84 4.44
N LYS A 7 -2.88 -15.56 4.76
CA LYS A 7 -3.83 -16.56 5.24
C LYS A 7 -4.19 -17.64 4.21
N ILE A 8 -4.12 -17.27 2.92
CA ILE A 8 -4.50 -18.13 1.81
C ILE A 8 -3.27 -18.88 1.28
N THR A 9 -2.24 -18.14 0.89
CA THR A 9 -1.06 -18.73 0.23
C THR A 9 -0.04 -19.31 1.19
N LYS A 10 -0.16 -19.00 2.50
CA LYS A 10 0.80 -19.37 3.56
C LYS A 10 2.23 -18.89 3.30
N LYS A 11 2.39 -17.90 2.44
CA LYS A 11 3.68 -17.27 2.19
C LYS A 11 3.88 -16.05 3.09
N ILE A 12 5.15 -15.74 3.37
CA ILE A 12 5.50 -14.51 4.08
C ILE A 12 5.24 -13.33 3.14
N CYS A 13 4.55 -12.32 3.67
CA CYS A 13 4.29 -11.07 3.00
C CYS A 13 4.54 -9.89 3.96
N PHE A 14 4.63 -8.67 3.43
CA PHE A 14 4.64 -7.48 4.27
C PHE A 14 3.27 -7.29 4.93
N SER A 15 3.27 -6.93 6.23
CA SER A 15 2.04 -6.76 7.00
C SER A 15 1.27 -5.51 6.56
N HIS A 16 1.95 -4.37 6.45
CA HIS A 16 1.33 -3.08 6.08
C HIS A 16 2.14 -2.39 4.99
N ASN A 17 3.10 -1.53 5.39
CA ASN A 17 3.89 -0.75 4.47
C ASN A 17 5.28 -1.38 4.25
N PRO A 18 5.59 -1.88 3.03
CA PRO A 18 6.86 -2.53 2.73
C PRO A 18 8.07 -1.60 2.81
N PHE A 19 7.83 -0.29 2.77
CA PHE A 19 8.87 0.74 2.82
C PHE A 19 9.14 1.28 4.22
N SER A 20 8.64 0.61 5.25
CA SER A 20 8.88 0.98 6.64
C SER A 20 10.29 0.58 7.08
N MET A 21 10.87 1.36 7.99
CA MET A 21 12.12 1.03 8.64
C MET A 21 11.88 -0.06 9.70
N PRO A 22 12.64 -1.18 9.68
CA PRO A 22 12.60 -2.14 10.77
C PRO A 22 13.13 -1.51 12.05
N GLN A 23 12.63 -2.00 13.20
CA GLN A 23 13.08 -1.57 14.51
C GLN A 23 14.42 -2.23 14.89
N GLY A 24 15.27 -1.47 15.56
CA GLY A 24 16.59 -1.92 16.00
C GLY A 24 17.72 -1.50 15.06
N GLU A 25 18.94 -1.87 15.41
CA GLU A 25 20.09 -1.62 14.57
C GLU A 25 20.18 -2.64 13.43
N ILE A 26 20.61 -2.22 12.25
CA ILE A 26 20.62 -3.07 11.05
C ILE A 26 21.46 -4.34 11.26
N LYS A 27 22.54 -4.24 12.04
CA LYS A 27 23.43 -5.38 12.36
C LYS A 27 22.73 -6.47 13.20
N ASP A 28 21.71 -6.08 13.98
CA ASP A 28 21.01 -6.96 14.92
C ASP A 28 19.74 -7.57 14.31
N LEU A 29 19.39 -7.19 13.08
CA LEU A 29 18.20 -7.71 12.39
C LEU A 29 18.38 -9.19 12.03
N ASN A 30 17.47 -10.02 12.52
CA ASN A 30 17.47 -11.45 12.23
C ASN A 30 16.61 -11.77 10.99
N PHE A 31 17.25 -11.79 9.83
CA PHE A 31 16.57 -12.10 8.55
C PHE A 31 16.09 -13.55 8.44
N ASN A 32 16.57 -14.46 9.31
CA ASN A 32 16.10 -15.85 9.34
C ASN A 32 14.79 -16.02 10.12
N LYS A 33 14.38 -14.99 10.87
CA LYS A 33 13.12 -14.97 11.63
C LYS A 33 12.28 -13.75 11.31
N PRO A 34 11.83 -13.60 10.06
CA PRO A 34 11.15 -12.38 9.60
C PRO A 34 9.86 -12.08 10.35
N LEU A 35 9.13 -13.09 10.81
CA LEU A 35 7.88 -12.90 11.54
C LEU A 35 8.08 -12.30 12.94
N GLU A 36 9.27 -12.33 13.51
CA GLU A 36 9.62 -11.67 14.77
C GLU A 36 10.02 -10.20 14.53
N MET A 37 10.30 -9.81 13.30
CA MET A 37 10.74 -8.47 12.94
C MET A 37 9.62 -7.44 13.10
N LYS A 38 9.90 -6.35 13.79
CA LYS A 38 9.01 -5.20 13.95
C LYS A 38 9.43 -4.06 13.05
N ALA A 39 8.49 -3.19 12.69
CA ALA A 39 8.76 -1.96 11.95
C ALA A 39 8.21 -0.75 12.69
N TYR A 40 8.73 0.44 12.36
CA TYR A 40 8.21 1.72 12.85
C TYR A 40 7.00 2.12 11.98
N GLN A 41 5.86 1.57 12.33
CA GLN A 41 4.56 1.86 11.72
C GLN A 41 3.62 2.36 12.79
N TYR A 42 2.74 3.29 12.45
CA TYR A 42 1.83 3.92 13.40
C TYR A 42 0.56 4.38 12.72
N ASP A 43 -0.53 4.33 13.47
CA ASP A 43 -1.84 4.83 13.07
C ASP A 43 -2.38 5.80 14.12
N ILE A 44 -3.18 6.77 13.68
CA ILE A 44 -4.01 7.58 14.56
C ILE A 44 -5.43 7.02 14.50
N VAL A 45 -5.95 6.62 15.66
CA VAL A 45 -7.28 6.06 15.79
C VAL A 45 -8.13 6.94 16.71
N CYS A 46 -9.34 7.26 16.30
CA CYS A 46 -10.32 7.98 17.10
C CYS A 46 -11.67 7.27 17.03
N ASN A 47 -12.27 7.00 18.20
CA ASN A 47 -13.56 6.31 18.31
C ASN A 47 -13.65 5.00 17.51
N GLY A 48 -12.56 4.23 17.45
CA GLY A 48 -12.48 2.98 16.68
C GLY A 48 -12.31 3.16 15.17
N VAL A 49 -12.15 4.40 14.69
CA VAL A 49 -11.90 4.71 13.28
C VAL A 49 -10.43 5.10 13.10
N GLU A 50 -9.72 4.39 12.25
CA GLU A 50 -8.37 4.77 11.81
C GLU A 50 -8.46 6.03 10.95
N LEU A 51 -7.90 7.13 11.46
CA LEU A 51 -7.91 8.43 10.78
C LEU A 51 -6.71 8.64 9.89
N SER A 52 -5.61 8.02 10.24
CA SER A 52 -4.34 8.24 9.56
C SER A 52 -3.40 7.08 9.77
N SER A 53 -2.60 6.77 8.77
CA SER A 53 -1.56 5.74 8.83
C SER A 53 -0.22 6.32 8.38
N GLY A 54 0.87 5.85 8.98
CA GLY A 54 2.20 6.33 8.70
C GLY A 54 3.32 5.37 9.06
N ALA A 55 4.53 5.75 8.69
CA ALA A 55 5.73 5.00 9.04
C ALA A 55 6.99 5.88 9.02
N ILE A 56 8.00 5.50 9.81
CA ILE A 56 9.37 5.90 9.52
C ILE A 56 9.83 5.09 8.32
N ARG A 57 10.35 5.77 7.31
CA ARG A 57 10.66 5.15 6.01
C ARG A 57 12.03 4.50 5.98
N ASN A 58 12.12 3.35 5.32
CA ASN A 58 13.40 2.76 5.00
C ASN A 58 14.04 3.58 3.86
N HIS A 59 15.08 4.32 4.19
CA HIS A 59 15.83 5.17 3.25
C HIS A 59 17.13 4.54 2.78
N ILE A 60 17.37 3.25 3.11
CA ILE A 60 18.61 2.54 2.85
C ILE A 60 18.38 1.47 1.76
N PRO A 61 18.84 1.69 0.51
CA PRO A 61 18.60 0.77 -0.60
C PRO A 61 19.05 -0.67 -0.33
N SER A 62 20.24 -0.85 0.25
CA SER A 62 20.76 -2.19 0.55
C SER A 62 19.91 -2.98 1.56
N LEU A 63 19.32 -2.29 2.53
CA LEU A 63 18.37 -2.89 3.47
C LEU A 63 17.05 -3.21 2.78
N MET A 64 16.59 -2.34 1.89
CA MET A 64 15.35 -2.55 1.13
C MET A 64 15.43 -3.83 0.28
N TYR A 65 16.52 -4.04 -0.46
CA TYR A 65 16.73 -5.28 -1.22
C TYR A 65 16.65 -6.53 -0.33
N LYS A 66 17.28 -6.50 0.85
CA LYS A 66 17.24 -7.62 1.80
C LYS A 66 15.83 -7.91 2.29
N LEU A 67 15.06 -6.88 2.64
CA LEU A 67 13.68 -7.04 3.12
C LEU A 67 12.76 -7.57 2.02
N PHE A 68 12.89 -7.06 0.81
CA PHE A 68 12.09 -7.52 -0.33
C PHE A 68 12.45 -8.96 -0.75
N SER A 69 13.70 -9.40 -0.57
CA SER A 69 14.09 -10.79 -0.87
C SER A 69 13.36 -11.82 0.01
N ILE A 70 12.99 -11.46 1.24
CA ILE A 70 12.22 -12.32 2.15
C ILE A 70 10.84 -12.69 1.55
N VAL A 71 10.23 -11.75 0.83
CA VAL A 71 8.92 -11.96 0.18
C VAL A 71 9.04 -12.40 -1.29
N GLY A 72 10.24 -12.83 -1.72
CA GLY A 72 10.47 -13.41 -3.04
C GLY A 72 10.71 -12.40 -4.16
N TYR A 73 11.08 -11.15 -3.83
CA TYR A 73 11.52 -10.15 -4.82
C TYR A 73 13.04 -10.09 -4.82
N ASP A 74 13.65 -10.56 -5.88
CA ASP A 74 15.08 -10.35 -6.11
C ASP A 74 15.40 -8.88 -6.42
N LYS A 75 16.69 -8.56 -6.48
CA LYS A 75 17.16 -7.20 -6.75
C LYS A 75 16.63 -6.66 -8.08
N SER A 76 16.66 -7.47 -9.14
CA SER A 76 16.19 -7.09 -10.48
C SER A 76 14.71 -6.67 -10.47
N LYS A 77 13.89 -7.46 -9.80
CA LYS A 77 12.45 -7.21 -9.69
C LYS A 77 12.13 -5.97 -8.85
N VAL A 78 12.93 -5.69 -7.81
CA VAL A 78 12.80 -4.46 -7.03
C VAL A 78 13.19 -3.24 -7.87
N GLU A 79 14.28 -3.32 -8.64
CA GLU A 79 14.71 -2.26 -9.53
C GLU A 79 13.71 -2.02 -10.67
N GLU A 80 13.16 -3.07 -11.27
CA GLU A 80 12.10 -2.95 -12.29
C GLU A 80 10.89 -2.16 -11.77
N LYS A 81 10.44 -2.47 -10.56
CA LYS A 81 9.22 -1.87 -10.00
C LYS A 81 9.43 -0.52 -9.32
N PHE A 82 10.59 -0.29 -8.74
CA PHE A 82 10.85 0.83 -7.84
C PHE A 82 12.12 1.60 -8.19
N SER A 83 12.59 1.53 -9.44
CA SER A 83 13.84 2.15 -9.90
C SER A 83 13.94 3.64 -9.54
N GLY A 84 12.88 4.42 -9.77
CA GLY A 84 12.90 5.85 -9.47
C GLY A 84 13.15 6.15 -8.00
N MET A 85 12.47 5.41 -7.10
CA MET A 85 12.66 5.56 -5.66
C MET A 85 14.04 5.08 -5.22
N ILE A 86 14.49 3.91 -5.68
CA ILE A 86 15.82 3.37 -5.34
C ILE A 86 16.93 4.32 -5.79
N ASN A 87 16.82 4.86 -7.00
CA ASN A 87 17.76 5.85 -7.51
C ASN A 87 17.78 7.09 -6.61
N ALA A 88 16.64 7.65 -6.27
CA ALA A 88 16.57 8.82 -5.39
C ALA A 88 17.21 8.55 -4.03
N LEU A 89 16.92 7.42 -3.41
CA LEU A 89 17.50 7.02 -2.12
C LEU A 89 19.02 6.79 -2.19
N SER A 90 19.53 6.37 -3.34
CA SER A 90 20.97 6.13 -3.55
C SER A 90 21.81 7.41 -3.53
N TYR A 91 21.20 8.57 -3.68
CA TYR A 91 21.87 9.87 -3.51
C TYR A 91 21.97 10.33 -2.06
N GLY A 92 21.56 9.52 -1.10
CA GLY A 92 21.72 9.81 0.33
C GLY A 92 20.52 10.52 0.94
N ALA A 93 19.34 9.94 0.85
CA ALA A 93 18.16 10.47 1.52
C ALA A 93 18.34 10.50 3.05
N PRO A 94 17.94 11.57 3.75
CA PRO A 94 17.96 11.61 5.20
C PRO A 94 16.95 10.65 5.82
N PRO A 95 17.12 10.27 7.10
CA PRO A 95 16.05 9.64 7.84
C PRO A 95 14.78 10.48 7.80
N HIS A 96 13.66 9.87 7.44
CA HIS A 96 12.39 10.56 7.28
C HIS A 96 11.21 9.66 7.62
N GLY A 97 10.08 10.27 7.85
CA GLY A 97 8.81 9.59 8.07
C GLY A 97 7.69 10.33 7.38
N GLY A 98 6.52 9.74 7.39
CA GLY A 98 5.33 10.37 6.82
C GLY A 98 4.06 9.79 7.42
N ILE A 99 2.99 10.55 7.32
CA ILE A 99 1.66 10.17 7.75
C ILE A 99 0.65 10.65 6.70
N ALA A 100 -0.38 9.85 6.45
CA ALA A 100 -1.42 10.13 5.47
C ALA A 100 -2.78 10.27 6.17
N PRO A 101 -3.22 11.50 6.51
CA PRO A 101 -4.53 11.72 7.10
C PRO A 101 -5.66 11.41 6.12
N GLY A 102 -6.62 10.60 6.53
CA GLY A 102 -7.85 10.33 5.79
C GLY A 102 -8.86 11.46 5.99
N ILE A 103 -8.86 12.44 5.10
CA ILE A 103 -9.73 13.63 5.23
C ILE A 103 -11.20 13.24 5.33
N ASP A 104 -11.67 12.32 4.49
CA ASP A 104 -13.06 11.86 4.54
C ASP A 104 -13.42 11.25 5.90
N ARG A 105 -12.53 10.45 6.49
CA ARG A 105 -12.75 9.86 7.83
C ARG A 105 -12.80 10.93 8.92
N ILE A 106 -11.95 11.96 8.83
CA ILE A 106 -11.97 13.11 9.75
C ILE A 106 -13.30 13.86 9.61
N VAL A 107 -13.73 14.17 8.39
CA VAL A 107 -15.01 14.84 8.13
C VAL A 107 -16.19 14.00 8.63
N MET A 108 -16.16 12.69 8.42
CA MET A 108 -17.17 11.76 8.93
C MET A 108 -17.33 11.86 10.44
N LEU A 109 -16.22 11.89 11.20
CA LEU A 109 -16.27 12.04 12.65
C LEU A 109 -16.75 13.44 13.08
N LEU A 110 -16.28 14.50 12.42
CA LEU A 110 -16.73 15.87 12.73
C LEU A 110 -18.22 16.07 12.45
N ALA A 111 -18.73 15.44 11.38
CA ALA A 111 -20.15 15.45 11.04
C ALA A 111 -20.99 14.45 11.88
N ASN A 112 -20.36 13.74 12.83
CA ASN A 112 -21.01 12.70 13.64
C ASN A 112 -21.75 11.64 12.81
N GLN A 113 -21.16 11.27 11.67
CA GLN A 113 -21.71 10.24 10.78
C GLN A 113 -21.04 8.88 11.07
N LYS A 114 -21.78 7.80 10.86
CA LYS A 114 -21.31 6.42 11.07
C LYS A 114 -20.76 5.76 9.82
N ASN A 115 -21.07 6.32 8.65
CA ASN A 115 -20.71 5.76 7.36
C ASN A 115 -20.08 6.85 6.47
N ILE A 116 -18.94 6.54 5.90
CA ILE A 116 -18.21 7.45 5.00
C ILE A 116 -19.03 7.86 3.77
N ARG A 117 -20.00 7.07 3.35
CA ARG A 117 -20.90 7.41 2.25
C ARG A 117 -21.80 8.61 2.54
N GLU A 118 -22.05 8.91 3.83
CA GLU A 118 -22.87 10.06 4.23
C GLU A 118 -22.17 11.41 4.01
N ILE A 119 -20.84 11.39 3.89
CA ILE A 119 -20.05 12.61 3.66
C ILE A 119 -19.48 12.69 2.23
N THR A 120 -19.65 11.66 1.44
CA THR A 120 -19.20 11.61 0.04
C THR A 120 -20.34 12.08 -0.86
N LEU A 121 -20.07 13.11 -1.67
CA LEU A 121 -21.12 13.75 -2.50
C LEU A 121 -21.76 12.78 -3.50
N PHE A 122 -20.94 11.93 -4.13
CA PHE A 122 -21.39 10.89 -5.09
C PHE A 122 -20.80 9.54 -4.71
N PRO A 123 -21.37 8.86 -3.68
CA PRO A 123 -20.80 7.60 -3.21
C PRO A 123 -21.08 6.46 -4.21
N MET A 124 -20.08 5.62 -4.44
CA MET A 124 -20.27 4.36 -5.14
C MET A 124 -21.04 3.35 -4.28
N ASN A 125 -21.83 2.49 -4.92
CA ASN A 125 -22.47 1.36 -4.25
C ASN A 125 -21.47 0.22 -3.97
N GLN A 126 -21.94 -0.87 -3.36
CA GLN A 126 -21.10 -2.03 -3.01
C GLN A 126 -20.52 -2.76 -4.24
N ASN A 127 -21.13 -2.59 -5.41
CA ASN A 127 -20.64 -3.16 -6.66
C ASN A 127 -19.66 -2.24 -7.40
N ALA A 128 -19.12 -1.22 -6.72
CA ALA A 128 -18.27 -0.18 -7.31
C ALA A 128 -18.93 0.55 -8.49
N GLN A 129 -20.24 0.82 -8.39
CA GLN A 129 -21.00 1.53 -9.42
C GLN A 129 -21.36 2.92 -8.90
N ASP A 130 -21.14 3.93 -9.73
CA ASP A 130 -21.72 5.26 -9.58
C ASP A 130 -23.06 5.28 -10.31
N LEU A 131 -24.14 5.26 -9.54
CA LEU A 131 -25.50 5.21 -10.10
C LEU A 131 -25.91 6.53 -10.76
N MET A 132 -25.34 7.65 -10.34
CA MET A 132 -25.64 8.96 -10.89
C MET A 132 -24.96 9.15 -12.26
N MET A 133 -23.67 8.84 -12.34
CA MET A 133 -22.90 8.95 -13.58
C MET A 133 -23.03 7.71 -14.48
N LYS A 134 -23.73 6.67 -14.01
CA LYS A 134 -23.87 5.37 -14.70
C LYS A 134 -22.52 4.71 -15.03
N ALA A 135 -21.56 4.82 -14.10
CA ALA A 135 -20.26 4.19 -14.22
C ALA A 135 -20.22 2.85 -13.43
N PRO A 136 -19.44 1.86 -13.88
CA PRO A 136 -18.65 1.82 -15.11
C PRO A 136 -19.52 1.68 -16.36
N SER A 137 -19.05 2.23 -17.48
CA SER A 137 -19.68 2.10 -18.78
C SER A 137 -18.77 1.32 -19.74
N LYS A 138 -19.36 0.80 -20.81
CA LYS A 138 -18.60 0.10 -21.85
C LYS A 138 -17.70 1.10 -22.59
N VAL A 139 -16.47 0.67 -22.86
CA VAL A 139 -15.52 1.40 -23.71
C VAL A 139 -15.78 1.01 -25.17
N GLU A 140 -15.72 1.99 -26.08
CA GLU A 140 -15.88 1.73 -27.51
C GLU A 140 -14.70 0.92 -28.06
N ASP A 141 -15.00 -0.04 -28.94
CA ASP A 141 -13.99 -0.91 -29.57
C ASP A 141 -12.90 -0.13 -30.33
N LYS A 142 -13.26 1.05 -30.86
CA LYS A 142 -12.29 1.93 -31.50
C LYS A 142 -11.22 2.40 -30.55
N MET A 143 -11.58 2.82 -29.34
CA MET A 143 -10.64 3.26 -28.30
C MET A 143 -9.73 2.12 -27.84
N LEU A 144 -10.29 0.92 -27.70
CA LEU A 144 -9.49 -0.25 -27.34
C LEU A 144 -8.45 -0.58 -28.41
N LYS A 145 -8.84 -0.50 -29.67
CA LYS A 145 -7.91 -0.73 -30.81
C LYS A 145 -6.80 0.33 -30.88
N GLU A 146 -7.12 1.60 -30.67
CA GLU A 146 -6.13 2.70 -30.62
C GLU A 146 -5.11 2.51 -29.53
N LEU A 147 -5.50 1.93 -28.38
CA LEU A 147 -4.61 1.64 -27.25
C LEU A 147 -3.91 0.28 -27.37
N GLY A 148 -4.17 -0.51 -28.40
CA GLY A 148 -3.63 -1.87 -28.52
C GLY A 148 -4.15 -2.84 -27.45
N ILE A 149 -5.32 -2.58 -26.87
CA ILE A 149 -5.94 -3.38 -25.82
C ILE A 149 -7.01 -4.30 -26.41
N LYS A 150 -7.01 -5.55 -25.96
CA LYS A 150 -8.05 -6.54 -26.29
C LYS A 150 -8.68 -7.04 -24.99
N ILE A 151 -10.02 -7.07 -24.96
CA ILE A 151 -10.76 -7.68 -23.85
C ILE A 151 -10.76 -9.19 -24.03
N ASP A 152 -10.19 -9.92 -23.08
CA ASP A 152 -10.23 -11.38 -23.02
C ASP A 152 -11.17 -11.80 -21.88
N LEU A 153 -12.43 -12.01 -22.22
CA LEU A 153 -13.41 -12.54 -21.28
C LEU A 153 -13.25 -14.06 -21.25
N LYS A 154 -12.70 -14.60 -20.15
CA LYS A 154 -12.79 -16.03 -19.90
C LYS A 154 -14.26 -16.44 -19.93
N LYS A 155 -14.63 -17.27 -20.88
CA LYS A 155 -15.95 -17.91 -20.86
C LYS A 155 -15.97 -18.82 -19.62
N ASN A 156 -16.80 -18.46 -18.64
CA ASN A 156 -17.14 -19.34 -17.53
C ASN A 156 -17.95 -20.53 -18.04
#